data_20b95c031bebef4a58329ec049a9c97e
#
_entry.id   20b95c031bebef4a58329ec049a9c97e
#
_cell.length_a   1.000
_cell.length_b   1.000
_cell.length_c   1.000
_cell.angle_alpha   90.00
_cell.angle_beta   90.00
_cell.angle_gamma   90.00
#
_symmetry.space_group_name_H-M   'P 1'
#
loop_
_entity.id
_entity.type
_entity.pdbx_description
1 polymer ?
#
loop_
_entity_poly.entity_id
_entity_poly.type
_entity_poly.pdbx_seq_one_letter_code
_entity_poly.pdbx_strand_id
1 'polypeptide(L)'
;MKITLFALLFLLTGCGGSVHPIQPPAPSVVFFGDSIFGAWNLETYFPGKEYVNGGMLGYRTDQIRAILPDVLSGKNVCHGLDGDSTFPLGCSPIAPPKTIVIMAGWNNLIQNNSGNAADDLQSMATMATAKGVKVIICTVYAYDPAHPAPWMVPTGAAPITFYDVWRTPLNNSIGRIQGVTFVDFAALFDGQSGYTLDGLHPTDSGYEQMRDLINRAL
;
A
#
# COMPACT_ATOMS: atom_id res chain seq x y z
N MET A 1 -34.49 -74.82 21.52
CA MET A 1 -34.67 -73.83 20.43
C MET A 1 -33.69 -72.73 20.71
N LYS A 2 -32.54 -72.67 19.98
CA LYS A 2 -31.49 -71.67 20.21
C LYS A 2 -31.66 -70.61 19.09
N ILE A 3 -31.94 -69.39 19.50
CA ILE A 3 -32.07 -68.24 18.62
C ILE A 3 -30.69 -67.58 18.53
N THR A 4 -30.05 -67.64 17.37
CA THR A 4 -28.76 -66.97 17.08
C THR A 4 -29.05 -65.58 16.56
N LEU A 5 -28.65 -64.56 17.30
CA LEU A 5 -28.80 -63.18 16.95
C LEU A 5 -27.59 -62.75 16.08
N PHE A 6 -27.84 -62.47 14.78
CA PHE A 6 -26.82 -61.89 13.84
C PHE A 6 -26.77 -60.39 14.06
N ALA A 7 -25.67 -59.88 14.62
CA ALA A 7 -25.41 -58.47 14.67
C ALA A 7 -24.79 -58.01 13.31
N LEU A 8 -25.54 -57.20 12.60
CA LEU A 8 -25.08 -56.58 11.34
C LEU A 8 -24.30 -55.29 11.67
N LEU A 9 -22.98 -55.35 11.51
CA LEU A 9 -22.08 -54.21 11.73
C LEU A 9 -22.06 -53.33 10.46
N PHE A 10 -22.73 -52.15 10.49
CA PHE A 10 -22.62 -51.16 9.46
C PHE A 10 -21.33 -50.36 9.61
N LEU A 11 -20.35 -50.63 8.76
CA LEU A 11 -19.17 -49.78 8.57
C LEU A 11 -19.55 -48.51 7.80
N LEU A 12 -19.80 -47.41 8.47
CA LEU A 12 -19.91 -46.09 7.87
C LEU A 12 -18.50 -45.63 7.50
N THR A 13 -18.09 -45.86 6.24
CA THR A 13 -16.93 -45.20 5.65
C THR A 13 -17.32 -43.74 5.39
N GLY A 14 -17.05 -42.87 6.35
CA GLY A 14 -17.15 -41.42 6.16
C GLY A 14 -16.12 -40.97 5.14
N CYS A 15 -16.54 -40.61 3.95
CA CYS A 15 -15.72 -39.81 3.03
C CYS A 15 -15.50 -38.43 3.66
N GLY A 16 -14.42 -38.30 4.46
CA GLY A 16 -13.91 -37.03 4.92
C GLY A 16 -13.31 -36.24 3.76
N GLY A 17 -14.14 -35.62 2.93
CA GLY A 17 -13.68 -34.64 1.98
C GLY A 17 -13.14 -33.45 2.79
N SER A 18 -11.83 -33.24 2.77
CA SER A 18 -11.22 -32.02 3.30
C SER A 18 -11.75 -30.84 2.47
N VAL A 19 -12.65 -30.06 3.07
CA VAL A 19 -13.10 -28.80 2.50
C VAL A 19 -11.89 -27.86 2.58
N HIS A 20 -11.14 -27.76 1.50
CA HIS A 20 -10.13 -26.71 1.41
C HIS A 20 -10.88 -25.37 1.39
N PRO A 21 -10.57 -24.43 2.31
CA PRO A 21 -11.15 -23.10 2.23
C PRO A 21 -10.84 -22.53 0.84
N ILE A 22 -11.88 -22.07 0.13
CA ILE A 22 -11.73 -21.40 -1.17
C ILE A 22 -10.91 -20.15 -0.88
N GLN A 23 -9.64 -20.18 -1.25
CA GLN A 23 -8.77 -19.00 -1.14
C GLN A 23 -9.27 -17.94 -2.12
N PRO A 24 -9.44 -16.67 -1.69
CA PRO A 24 -9.80 -15.60 -2.63
C PRO A 24 -8.84 -15.57 -3.82
N PRO A 25 -9.30 -15.21 -5.02
CA PRO A 25 -8.39 -15.04 -6.15
C PRO A 25 -7.29 -14.05 -5.80
N ALA A 26 -6.08 -14.32 -6.30
CA ALA A 26 -4.95 -13.42 -6.05
C ALA A 26 -5.24 -12.05 -6.65
N PRO A 27 -5.16 -10.95 -5.88
CA PRO A 27 -5.29 -9.62 -6.46
C PRO A 27 -4.20 -9.44 -7.50
N SER A 28 -4.55 -8.85 -8.64
CA SER A 28 -3.55 -8.56 -9.67
C SER A 28 -2.54 -7.54 -9.19
N VAL A 29 -2.99 -6.55 -8.42
CA VAL A 29 -2.19 -5.43 -7.91
C VAL A 29 -2.60 -5.06 -6.49
N VAL A 30 -1.64 -4.83 -5.62
CA VAL A 30 -1.83 -4.18 -4.31
C VAL A 30 -1.17 -2.81 -4.31
N PHE A 31 -1.91 -1.77 -3.99
CA PHE A 31 -1.41 -0.43 -3.72
C PHE A 31 -1.05 -0.35 -2.24
N PHE A 32 0.23 -0.19 -1.93
CA PHE A 32 0.75 -0.36 -0.60
C PHE A 32 1.58 0.85 -0.18
N GLY A 33 1.15 1.55 0.85
CA GLY A 33 1.78 2.80 1.22
C GLY A 33 1.11 3.54 2.37
N ASP A 34 1.18 4.86 2.31
CA ASP A 34 0.63 5.75 3.33
C ASP A 34 -0.80 6.25 2.97
N SER A 35 -1.20 7.38 3.58
CA SER A 35 -2.53 7.98 3.40
C SER A 35 -2.84 8.38 1.96
N ILE A 36 -1.84 8.66 1.14
CA ILE A 36 -2.03 9.05 -0.26
C ILE A 36 -2.68 7.89 -1.02
N PHE A 37 -2.23 6.66 -0.80
CA PHE A 37 -2.90 5.48 -1.34
C PHE A 37 -4.15 5.14 -0.53
N GLY A 38 -4.13 5.30 0.80
CA GLY A 38 -5.29 5.02 1.65
C GLY A 38 -6.54 5.78 1.25
N ALA A 39 -6.41 7.03 0.83
CA ALA A 39 -7.51 7.88 0.36
C ALA A 39 -7.91 7.63 -1.11
N TRP A 40 -7.15 6.83 -1.87
CA TRP A 40 -7.42 6.58 -3.29
C TRP A 40 -8.52 5.55 -3.48
N ASN A 41 -9.66 5.96 -3.99
CA ASN A 41 -10.75 5.03 -4.36
C ASN A 41 -10.41 4.26 -5.64
N LEU A 42 -9.75 3.11 -5.49
CA LEU A 42 -9.25 2.32 -6.63
C LEU A 42 -10.38 1.85 -7.56
N GLU A 43 -11.59 1.59 -7.05
CA GLU A 43 -12.71 1.16 -7.90
C GLU A 43 -13.15 2.27 -8.87
N THR A 44 -13.14 3.52 -8.42
CA THR A 44 -13.45 4.69 -9.25
C THR A 44 -12.42 4.89 -10.35
N TYR A 45 -11.12 4.78 -10.01
CA TYR A 45 -10.05 5.12 -10.95
C TYR A 45 -9.56 3.94 -11.80
N PHE A 46 -9.83 2.70 -11.38
CA PHE A 46 -9.48 1.46 -12.09
C PHE A 46 -10.69 0.53 -12.21
N PRO A 47 -11.79 0.97 -12.86
CA PRO A 47 -13.03 0.20 -12.88
C PRO A 47 -12.83 -1.19 -13.47
N GLY A 48 -13.42 -2.20 -12.82
CA GLY A 48 -13.36 -3.58 -13.24
C GLY A 48 -11.99 -4.26 -13.04
N LYS A 49 -11.07 -3.63 -12.27
CA LYS A 49 -9.80 -4.23 -11.88
C LYS A 49 -9.88 -4.76 -10.45
N GLU A 50 -9.35 -5.96 -10.24
CA GLU A 50 -9.20 -6.54 -8.90
C GLU A 50 -7.94 -5.98 -8.22
N TYR A 51 -7.95 -4.66 -7.93
CA TYR A 51 -6.88 -3.97 -7.23
C TYR A 51 -7.25 -3.81 -5.77
N VAL A 52 -6.27 -3.94 -4.89
CA VAL A 52 -6.47 -3.86 -3.44
C VAL A 52 -5.74 -2.66 -2.89
N ASN A 53 -6.46 -1.86 -2.10
CA ASN A 53 -5.89 -0.74 -1.36
C ASN A 53 -5.30 -1.25 -0.04
N GLY A 54 -4.01 -1.00 0.15
CA GLY A 54 -3.24 -1.27 1.37
C GLY A 54 -2.58 -0.01 1.92
N GLY A 55 -3.19 1.15 1.68
CA GLY A 55 -2.69 2.43 2.18
C GLY A 55 -3.03 2.67 3.64
N MET A 56 -2.02 2.95 4.46
CA MET A 56 -2.09 3.11 5.90
C MET A 56 -1.92 4.58 6.29
N LEU A 57 -2.98 5.20 6.82
CA LEU A 57 -2.98 6.62 7.16
C LEU A 57 -1.96 6.92 8.26
N GLY A 58 -1.10 7.91 8.02
CA GLY A 58 -0.11 8.36 9.00
C GLY A 58 1.09 7.43 9.21
N TYR A 59 1.16 6.28 8.51
CA TYR A 59 2.25 5.33 8.70
C TYR A 59 3.53 5.76 7.98
N ARG A 60 4.66 5.57 8.69
CA ARG A 60 6.01 5.71 8.15
C ARG A 60 6.45 4.44 7.43
N THR A 61 7.54 4.56 6.69
CA THR A 61 8.12 3.43 5.93
C THR A 61 8.48 2.24 6.81
N ASP A 62 8.98 2.45 8.03
CA ASP A 62 9.31 1.39 8.98
C ASP A 62 8.07 0.59 9.42
N GLN A 63 6.96 1.27 9.65
CA GLN A 63 5.68 0.66 10.02
C GLN A 63 5.06 -0.11 8.84
N ILE A 64 5.08 0.50 7.63
CA ILE A 64 4.62 -0.13 6.39
C ILE A 64 5.47 -1.38 6.07
N ARG A 65 6.80 -1.28 6.20
CA ARG A 65 7.72 -2.42 6.01
C ARG A 65 7.42 -3.58 6.94
N ALA A 66 7.05 -3.30 8.19
CA ALA A 66 6.77 -4.33 9.19
C ALA A 66 5.57 -5.22 8.83
N ILE A 67 4.57 -4.70 8.10
CA ILE A 67 3.36 -5.46 7.70
C ILE A 67 3.49 -6.09 6.31
N LEU A 68 4.47 -5.72 5.51
CA LEU A 68 4.67 -6.26 4.16
C LEU A 68 4.77 -7.80 4.09
N PRO A 69 5.46 -8.51 5.02
CA PRO A 69 5.53 -9.97 4.99
C PRO A 69 4.17 -10.65 5.00
N ASP A 70 3.18 -10.10 5.71
CA ASP A 70 1.82 -10.64 5.77
C ASP A 70 1.07 -10.40 4.45
N VAL A 71 1.23 -9.24 3.81
CA VAL A 71 0.72 -8.95 2.47
C VAL A 71 1.30 -9.93 1.44
N LEU A 72 2.62 -10.10 1.43
CA LEU A 72 3.32 -10.97 0.48
C LEU A 72 3.04 -12.47 0.69
N SER A 73 2.59 -12.87 1.88
CA SER A 73 2.18 -14.24 2.17
C SER A 73 0.68 -14.50 2.02
N GLY A 74 -0.09 -13.47 1.66
CA GLY A 74 -1.53 -13.57 1.49
C GLY A 74 -2.30 -13.69 2.80
N LYS A 75 -1.73 -13.24 3.93
CA LYS A 75 -2.46 -13.28 5.20
C LYS A 75 -3.45 -12.14 5.31
N ASN A 76 -2.94 -10.91 5.27
CA ASN A 76 -3.75 -9.70 5.39
C ASN A 76 -3.18 -8.54 4.57
N VAL A 77 -4.07 -7.72 4.02
CA VAL A 77 -3.80 -6.34 3.66
C VAL A 77 -4.67 -5.44 4.51
N CYS A 78 -4.08 -4.39 5.04
CA CYS A 78 -4.77 -3.42 5.88
C CYS A 78 -4.79 -2.06 5.18
N HIS A 79 -5.82 -1.27 5.46
CA HIS A 79 -5.92 0.13 5.06
C HIS A 79 -6.61 0.94 6.15
N GLY A 80 -6.43 2.25 6.13
CA GLY A 80 -7.02 3.14 7.12
C GLY A 80 -6.08 3.47 8.27
N LEU A 81 -6.66 3.90 9.39
CA LEU A 81 -5.95 4.29 10.61
C LEU A 81 -6.64 3.70 11.83
N ASP A 82 -5.85 3.13 12.73
CA ASP A 82 -6.36 2.63 14.01
C ASP A 82 -6.94 3.79 14.84
N GLY A 83 -8.19 3.63 15.28
CA GLY A 83 -8.91 4.65 16.05
C GLY A 83 -9.54 5.79 15.22
N ASP A 84 -9.38 5.81 13.89
CA ASP A 84 -10.05 6.79 13.03
C ASP A 84 -11.46 6.32 12.65
N SER A 85 -12.48 7.13 12.97
CA SER A 85 -13.88 6.80 12.66
C SER A 85 -14.26 7.07 11.20
N THR A 86 -13.51 7.91 10.50
CA THR A 86 -13.74 8.25 9.08
C THR A 86 -13.08 7.23 8.15
N PHE A 87 -11.86 6.80 8.53
CA PHE A 87 -11.08 5.80 7.82
C PHE A 87 -10.62 4.70 8.78
N PRO A 88 -11.54 3.90 9.33
CA PRO A 88 -11.19 2.89 10.33
C PRO A 88 -10.22 1.87 9.74
N LEU A 89 -9.30 1.41 10.59
CA LEU A 89 -8.38 0.34 10.20
C LEU A 89 -9.16 -0.92 9.84
N GLY A 90 -9.09 -1.30 8.58
CA GLY A 90 -9.65 -2.55 8.06
C GLY A 90 -8.57 -3.47 7.55
N CYS A 91 -8.59 -4.73 7.95
CA CYS A 91 -7.67 -5.74 7.45
C CYS A 91 -8.45 -6.91 6.88
N SER A 92 -8.10 -7.32 5.66
CA SER A 92 -8.74 -8.44 4.98
C SER A 92 -7.70 -9.42 4.44
N PRO A 93 -7.95 -10.73 4.54
CA PRO A 93 -7.08 -11.69 3.89
C PRO A 93 -7.15 -11.54 2.38
N ILE A 94 -6.01 -11.69 1.73
CA ILE A 94 -5.88 -11.71 0.27
C ILE A 94 -5.05 -12.93 -0.14
N ALA A 95 -5.09 -13.32 -1.42
CA ALA A 95 -4.04 -14.18 -1.93
C ALA A 95 -2.77 -13.36 -2.21
N PRO A 96 -1.55 -13.97 -2.26
CA PRO A 96 -0.32 -13.25 -2.56
C PRO A 96 -0.43 -12.45 -3.85
N PRO A 97 -0.06 -11.14 -3.86
CA PRO A 97 -0.19 -10.29 -5.03
C PRO A 97 0.78 -10.69 -6.15
N LYS A 98 0.41 -10.40 -7.40
CA LYS A 98 1.32 -10.50 -8.56
C LYS A 98 2.18 -9.24 -8.72
N THR A 99 1.61 -8.10 -8.37
CA THR A 99 2.26 -6.78 -8.44
C THR A 99 1.97 -6.01 -7.18
N ILE A 100 2.95 -5.29 -6.69
CA ILE A 100 2.81 -4.33 -5.61
C ILE A 100 3.28 -2.95 -6.07
N VAL A 101 2.45 -1.93 -5.83
CA VAL A 101 2.80 -0.52 -6.06
C VAL A 101 3.10 0.09 -4.70
N ILE A 102 4.30 0.63 -4.53
CA ILE A 102 4.75 1.16 -3.23
C ILE A 102 4.96 2.66 -3.33
N MET A 103 4.33 3.41 -2.43
CA MET A 103 4.60 4.82 -2.18
C MET A 103 4.51 5.12 -0.70
N ALA A 104 5.59 5.60 -0.12
CA ALA A 104 5.65 6.05 1.27
C ALA A 104 6.87 6.95 1.49
N GLY A 105 6.85 7.73 2.57
CA GLY A 105 7.96 8.59 2.94
C GLY A 105 7.55 9.94 3.49
N TRP A 106 6.39 10.46 3.11
CA TRP A 106 5.91 11.72 3.65
C TRP A 106 5.80 11.72 5.18
N ASN A 107 5.26 10.66 5.76
CA ASN A 107 5.13 10.55 7.20
C ASN A 107 6.48 10.47 7.93
N ASN A 108 7.52 9.94 7.28
CA ASN A 108 8.88 10.01 7.83
C ASN A 108 9.37 11.46 7.92
N LEU A 109 9.11 12.28 6.88
CA LEU A 109 9.48 13.70 6.86
C LEU A 109 8.72 14.48 7.93
N ILE A 110 7.40 14.31 8.01
CA ILE A 110 6.51 15.01 8.93
C ILE A 110 6.84 14.66 10.40
N GLN A 111 7.14 13.39 10.68
CA GLN A 111 7.38 12.87 12.03
C GLN A 111 8.86 12.90 12.43
N ASN A 112 9.72 13.63 11.69
CA ASN A 112 11.16 13.75 11.93
C ASN A 112 11.89 12.39 12.02
N ASN A 113 11.49 11.42 11.20
CA ASN A 113 12.09 10.08 11.12
C ASN A 113 12.52 9.74 9.69
N SER A 114 13.23 10.68 9.04
CA SER A 114 13.62 10.55 7.63
C SER A 114 14.81 9.61 7.40
N GLY A 115 15.60 9.34 8.44
CA GLY A 115 16.92 8.71 8.29
C GLY A 115 16.92 7.30 7.67
N ASN A 116 15.83 6.54 7.80
CA ASN A 116 15.75 5.15 7.34
C ASN A 116 14.75 4.93 6.19
N ALA A 117 14.08 5.98 5.71
CA ALA A 117 13.02 5.82 4.72
C ALA A 117 13.49 5.14 3.43
N ALA A 118 14.67 5.51 2.92
CA ALA A 118 15.24 4.91 1.71
C ALA A 118 15.60 3.43 1.91
N ASP A 119 16.17 3.08 3.06
CA ASP A 119 16.55 1.71 3.41
C ASP A 119 15.32 0.82 3.59
N ASP A 120 14.25 1.36 4.18
CA ASP A 120 12.97 0.66 4.32
C ASP A 120 12.36 0.36 2.96
N LEU A 121 12.34 1.34 2.04
CA LEU A 121 11.82 1.17 0.69
C LEU A 121 12.65 0.16 -0.11
N GLN A 122 13.98 0.23 -0.03
CA GLN A 122 14.89 -0.77 -0.63
C GLN A 122 14.62 -2.16 -0.06
N SER A 123 14.44 -2.28 1.26
CA SER A 123 14.14 -3.54 1.92
C SER A 123 12.79 -4.11 1.46
N MET A 124 11.75 -3.28 1.36
CA MET A 124 10.44 -3.70 0.85
C MET A 124 10.52 -4.19 -0.60
N ALA A 125 11.23 -3.48 -1.46
CA ALA A 125 11.46 -3.90 -2.85
C ALA A 125 12.16 -5.24 -2.91
N THR A 126 13.21 -5.43 -2.10
CA THR A 126 13.97 -6.69 -2.03
C THR A 126 13.11 -7.85 -1.55
N MET A 127 12.31 -7.65 -0.50
CA MET A 127 11.41 -8.69 0.02
C MET A 127 10.37 -9.12 -1.01
N ALA A 128 9.79 -8.18 -1.76
CA ALA A 128 8.76 -8.47 -2.75
C ALA A 128 9.36 -9.16 -3.99
N THR A 129 10.47 -8.66 -4.52
CA THR A 129 11.15 -9.26 -5.68
C THR A 129 11.67 -10.66 -5.39
N ALA A 130 12.18 -10.92 -4.18
CA ALA A 130 12.59 -12.25 -3.75
C ALA A 130 11.46 -13.29 -3.74
N LYS A 131 10.19 -12.83 -3.67
CA LYS A 131 9.00 -13.67 -3.80
C LYS A 131 8.43 -13.72 -5.23
N GLY A 132 9.12 -13.13 -6.20
CA GLY A 132 8.67 -13.07 -7.60
C GLY A 132 7.54 -12.08 -7.84
N VAL A 133 7.27 -11.17 -6.90
CA VAL A 133 6.27 -10.11 -7.05
C VAL A 133 6.88 -8.95 -7.85
N LYS A 134 6.18 -8.50 -8.90
CA LYS A 134 6.56 -7.28 -9.62
C LYS A 134 6.43 -6.09 -8.70
N VAL A 135 7.46 -5.27 -8.59
CA VAL A 135 7.46 -4.05 -7.76
C VAL A 135 7.44 -2.83 -8.65
N ILE A 136 6.47 -1.96 -8.39
CA ILE A 136 6.43 -0.58 -8.89
C ILE A 136 6.66 0.31 -7.69
N ILE A 137 7.64 1.22 -7.75
CA ILE A 137 7.94 2.13 -6.66
C ILE A 137 7.82 3.57 -7.14
N CYS A 138 7.14 4.40 -6.34
CA CYS A 138 6.82 5.78 -6.71
C CYS A 138 7.63 6.77 -5.87
N THR A 139 8.01 7.90 -6.48
CA THR A 139 8.63 9.02 -5.76
C THR A 139 7.61 9.74 -4.89
N VAL A 140 8.13 10.47 -3.91
CA VAL A 140 7.40 11.38 -3.03
C VAL A 140 7.43 12.78 -3.68
N TYR A 141 6.26 13.32 -4.02
CA TYR A 141 6.14 14.65 -4.65
C TYR A 141 6.24 15.80 -3.62
N ALA A 142 6.42 17.04 -4.10
CA ALA A 142 6.51 18.21 -3.24
C ALA A 142 5.17 18.53 -2.57
N TYR A 143 5.25 19.15 -1.41
CA TYR A 143 4.10 19.78 -0.78
C TYR A 143 3.65 21.01 -1.59
N ASP A 144 2.34 21.14 -1.82
CA ASP A 144 1.77 22.33 -2.49
C ASP A 144 1.45 23.44 -1.46
N PRO A 145 2.24 24.52 -1.41
CA PRO A 145 2.04 25.59 -0.48
C PRO A 145 0.80 26.46 -0.75
N ALA A 146 0.20 26.34 -1.92
CA ALA A 146 -1.00 27.07 -2.28
C ALA A 146 -2.24 26.53 -1.54
N HIS A 147 -2.18 25.30 -1.03
CA HIS A 147 -3.27 24.64 -0.33
C HIS A 147 -2.79 24.05 1.01
N PRO A 148 -2.36 24.91 1.97
CA PRO A 148 -1.74 24.42 3.18
C PRO A 148 -2.74 23.68 4.09
N ALA A 149 -2.41 22.46 4.48
CA ALA A 149 -3.13 21.77 5.54
C ALA A 149 -2.93 22.52 6.88
N PRO A 150 -4.01 22.80 7.63
CA PRO A 150 -3.89 23.48 8.91
C PRO A 150 -2.98 22.78 9.92
N TRP A 151 -2.89 21.47 9.84
CA TRP A 151 -2.05 20.64 10.71
C TRP A 151 -0.57 20.55 10.25
N MET A 152 -0.27 20.92 8.99
CA MET A 152 1.09 20.97 8.46
C MET A 152 1.74 22.36 8.60
N VAL A 153 0.98 23.38 9.01
CA VAL A 153 1.50 24.70 9.33
C VAL A 153 1.68 24.79 10.84
N PRO A 154 2.79 24.29 11.42
CA PRO A 154 3.08 24.52 12.83
C PRO A 154 3.20 26.04 13.02
N THR A 155 2.61 26.55 14.06
CA THR A 155 2.83 27.93 14.50
C THR A 155 4.35 28.12 14.74
N GLY A 156 5.04 28.79 13.81
CA GLY A 156 6.49 28.97 13.84
C GLY A 156 7.32 27.96 13.05
N ALA A 157 6.70 27.16 12.18
CA ALA A 157 7.41 26.15 11.41
C ALA A 157 8.36 26.72 10.36
N ALA A 158 9.40 25.93 10.11
CA ALA A 158 10.32 26.10 9.00
C ALA A 158 9.55 26.18 7.67
N PRO A 159 10.01 26.99 6.71
CA PRO A 159 9.41 27.06 5.39
C PRO A 159 9.37 25.65 4.75
N ILE A 160 8.42 25.42 3.88
CA ILE A 160 8.19 24.19 3.10
C ILE A 160 9.45 23.65 2.42
N THR A 161 10.40 24.53 2.07
CA THR A 161 11.75 24.18 1.64
C THR A 161 12.50 23.23 2.58
N PHE A 162 12.08 23.12 3.84
CA PHE A 162 12.66 22.17 4.78
C PHE A 162 12.40 20.71 4.39
N TYR A 163 11.20 20.41 3.89
CA TYR A 163 10.87 19.06 3.46
C TYR A 163 11.61 18.67 2.17
N ASP A 164 11.87 19.60 1.28
CA ASP A 164 12.60 19.33 0.03
C ASP A 164 14.06 18.93 0.26
N VAL A 165 14.68 19.43 1.32
CA VAL A 165 16.05 19.03 1.72
C VAL A 165 16.14 17.54 1.99
N TRP A 166 15.08 16.92 2.53
CA TRP A 166 15.04 15.48 2.83
C TRP A 166 14.37 14.66 1.73
N ARG A 167 13.38 15.21 1.06
CA ARG A 167 12.64 14.56 -0.01
C ARG A 167 13.52 14.28 -1.23
N THR A 168 14.34 15.24 -1.64
CA THR A 168 15.22 15.09 -2.80
C THR A 168 16.22 13.93 -2.64
N PRO A 169 16.97 13.81 -1.54
CA PRO A 169 17.80 12.63 -1.30
C PRO A 169 17.01 11.32 -1.26
N LEU A 170 15.80 11.31 -0.67
CA LEU A 170 14.93 10.13 -0.65
C LEU A 170 14.55 9.71 -2.07
N ASN A 171 14.05 10.62 -2.91
CA ASN A 171 13.69 10.33 -4.30
C ASN A 171 14.91 9.87 -5.14
N ASN A 172 16.07 10.46 -4.91
CA ASN A 172 17.32 10.02 -5.54
C ASN A 172 17.68 8.58 -5.13
N SER A 173 17.41 8.20 -3.90
CA SER A 173 17.62 6.84 -3.42
C SER A 173 16.60 5.86 -4.01
N ILE A 174 15.32 6.26 -4.07
CA ILE A 174 14.25 5.50 -4.73
C ILE A 174 14.62 5.20 -6.19
N GLY A 175 15.10 6.18 -6.93
CA GLY A 175 15.51 6.03 -8.34
C GLY A 175 16.70 5.10 -8.56
N ARG A 176 17.41 4.68 -7.50
CA ARG A 176 18.55 3.74 -7.56
C ARG A 176 18.18 2.31 -7.18
N ILE A 177 16.96 2.07 -6.71
CA ILE A 177 16.49 0.73 -6.33
C ILE A 177 16.46 -0.16 -7.59
N GLN A 178 17.18 -1.27 -7.54
CA GLN A 178 17.30 -2.17 -8.68
C GLN A 178 16.19 -3.23 -8.71
N GLY A 179 15.86 -3.70 -9.91
CA GLY A 179 14.88 -4.77 -10.10
C GLY A 179 13.42 -4.35 -9.93
N VAL A 180 13.15 -3.03 -9.95
CA VAL A 180 11.80 -2.46 -9.82
C VAL A 180 11.44 -1.60 -11.02
N THR A 181 10.14 -1.37 -11.24
CA THR A 181 9.65 -0.33 -12.15
C THR A 181 9.51 0.97 -11.37
N PHE A 182 10.13 2.02 -11.86
CA PHE A 182 10.11 3.34 -11.23
C PHE A 182 8.99 4.21 -11.83
N VAL A 183 8.25 4.91 -10.97
CA VAL A 183 7.21 5.89 -11.35
C VAL A 183 7.49 7.22 -10.65
N ASP A 184 7.63 8.27 -11.44
CA ASP A 184 8.00 9.58 -10.93
C ASP A 184 6.77 10.49 -10.72
N PHE A 185 6.16 10.40 -9.55
CA PHE A 185 5.11 11.34 -9.14
C PHE A 185 5.66 12.72 -8.80
N ALA A 186 6.93 12.83 -8.42
CA ALA A 186 7.55 14.13 -8.19
C ALA A 186 7.59 14.95 -9.48
N ALA A 187 7.98 14.35 -10.61
CA ALA A 187 7.95 15.03 -11.90
C ALA A 187 6.54 15.46 -12.33
N LEU A 188 5.50 14.79 -11.80
CA LEU A 188 4.11 15.13 -12.13
C LEU A 188 3.60 16.34 -11.34
N PHE A 189 3.93 16.44 -10.04
CA PHE A 189 3.34 17.41 -9.13
C PHE A 189 4.27 18.56 -8.77
N ASP A 190 5.60 18.37 -8.84
CA ASP A 190 6.56 19.41 -8.43
C ASP A 190 6.42 20.67 -9.30
N GLY A 191 6.20 21.80 -8.63
CA GLY A 191 5.99 23.09 -9.30
C GLY A 191 4.57 23.28 -9.88
N GLN A 192 3.67 22.34 -9.70
CA GLN A 192 2.26 22.43 -10.08
C GLN A 192 1.41 22.78 -8.87
N SER A 193 0.26 23.43 -9.09
CA SER A 193 -0.72 23.72 -8.06
C SER A 193 -2.11 23.20 -8.46
N GLY A 194 -2.97 22.98 -7.46
CA GLY A 194 -4.36 22.55 -7.69
C GLY A 194 -4.55 21.04 -7.83
N TYR A 195 -3.49 20.25 -7.67
CA TYR A 195 -3.57 18.77 -7.67
C TYR A 195 -3.66 18.16 -6.28
N THR A 196 -3.59 18.99 -5.25
CA THR A 196 -3.75 18.57 -3.85
C THR A 196 -4.86 19.34 -3.16
N LEU A 197 -5.54 18.68 -2.19
CA LEU A 197 -6.62 19.25 -1.39
C LEU A 197 -6.09 20.12 -0.23
N ASP A 198 -4.98 19.66 0.36
CA ASP A 198 -4.40 20.18 1.59
C ASP A 198 -2.87 20.31 1.49
N GLY A 199 -2.38 20.43 0.28
CA GLY A 199 -0.95 20.49 -0.02
C GLY A 199 -0.27 19.12 -0.09
N LEU A 200 -0.94 18.05 0.36
CA LEU A 200 -0.39 16.69 0.41
C LEU A 200 -1.28 15.66 -0.29
N HIS A 201 -2.56 15.58 0.07
CA HIS A 201 -3.46 14.58 -0.47
C HIS A 201 -4.00 15.01 -1.84
N PRO A 202 -3.94 14.14 -2.87
CA PRO A 202 -4.37 14.51 -4.21
C PRO A 202 -5.86 14.84 -4.30
N THR A 203 -6.19 15.76 -5.19
CA THR A 203 -7.56 15.97 -5.70
C THR A 203 -7.92 14.81 -6.65
N ASP A 204 -9.18 14.76 -7.10
CA ASP A 204 -9.62 13.81 -8.14
C ASP A 204 -8.74 13.92 -9.39
N SER A 205 -8.44 15.16 -9.84
CA SER A 205 -7.53 15.38 -10.97
C SER A 205 -6.10 14.91 -10.71
N GLY A 206 -5.62 15.05 -9.48
CA GLY A 206 -4.32 14.50 -9.05
C GLY A 206 -4.30 12.97 -9.16
N TYR A 207 -5.33 12.31 -8.64
CA TYR A 207 -5.44 10.86 -8.74
C TYR A 207 -5.60 10.34 -10.18
N GLU A 208 -6.29 11.09 -11.05
CA GLU A 208 -6.37 10.73 -12.47
C GLU A 208 -4.99 10.73 -13.14
N GLN A 209 -4.17 11.72 -12.86
CA GLN A 209 -2.82 11.78 -13.42
C GLN A 209 -1.90 10.69 -12.85
N MET A 210 -2.00 10.42 -11.54
CA MET A 210 -1.28 9.28 -10.92
C MET A 210 -1.70 7.95 -11.54
N ARG A 211 -3.02 7.74 -11.76
CA ARG A 211 -3.56 6.56 -12.45
C ARG A 211 -2.91 6.36 -13.81
N ASP A 212 -2.78 7.42 -14.61
CA ASP A 212 -2.24 7.34 -15.96
C ASP A 212 -0.76 6.95 -15.96
N LEU A 213 0.01 7.41 -14.96
CA LEU A 213 1.39 6.98 -14.77
C LEU A 213 1.46 5.50 -14.34
N ILE A 214 0.63 5.08 -13.40
CA ILE A 214 0.58 3.69 -12.94
C ILE A 214 0.17 2.75 -14.07
N ASN A 215 -0.85 3.09 -14.87
CA ASN A 215 -1.28 2.28 -16.01
C ASN A 215 -0.18 2.04 -17.04
N ARG A 216 0.75 3.00 -17.20
CA ARG A 216 1.91 2.81 -18.08
C ARG A 216 2.99 1.90 -17.48
N ALA A 217 3.00 1.76 -16.17
CA ALA A 217 3.97 0.96 -15.44
C ALA A 217 3.51 -0.49 -15.19
N LEU A 218 2.19 -0.75 -15.21
CA LEU A 218 1.58 -2.08 -15.04
C LEU A 218 1.76 -2.94 -16.28
#